data_f2185264f11336ef7388209ab51e7e0f
#
_entry.id   f2185264f11336ef7388209ab51e7e0f
#
_cell.length_a   1.000
_cell.length_b   1.000
_cell.length_c   1.000
_cell.angle_alpha   90.00
_cell.angle_beta   90.00
_cell.angle_gamma   90.00
#
_symmetry.space_group_name_H-M   'P 1'
#
loop_
_entity.id
_entity.type
_entity.pdbx_description
1 polymer ?
#
loop_
_entity_poly.entity_id
_entity_poly.type
_entity_poly.pdbx_seq_one_letter_code
_entity_poly.pdbx_strand_id
1 'polypeptide(L)'
;MLELMDNIAITAVNNTLDMGLPDVEAILLFEADGMVKEAVDFEMERIKAIWEKHNGVGIEMSYDAKERARIYAGRKKLFASLSRYKEGYACTSLADDMAVPYSKMAETARKIHDVADKNNIIMTAYGHCGSGVMHTKILMDPTKKEQWEDARRAVEEIYDYVRSIGGTTSAEHGIALSKAPSWKKEKADQLDLMRAVKKAFDPNNILNPHKLMDAPDDWVTATKLRYPVEK
;
A
#
# COMPACT_ATOMS: atom_id res chain seq x y z
N MET A 1 -6.08 6.08 -15.51
CA MET A 1 -5.73 5.30 -14.29
C MET A 1 -4.41 4.55 -14.51
N LEU A 2 -3.61 4.34 -13.45
CA LEU A 2 -2.41 3.51 -13.51
C LEU A 2 -2.23 2.78 -12.17
N GLU A 3 -2.34 1.44 -12.20
CA GLU A 3 -2.25 0.56 -11.05
C GLU A 3 -1.03 -0.36 -11.16
N LEU A 4 -0.46 -0.71 -10.02
CA LEU A 4 0.64 -1.67 -9.88
C LEU A 4 0.18 -2.88 -9.06
N MET A 5 0.64 -4.05 -9.44
CA MET A 5 0.59 -5.29 -8.64
C MET A 5 1.94 -5.99 -8.76
N ASP A 6 2.59 -6.28 -7.65
CA ASP A 6 3.84 -7.05 -7.61
C ASP A 6 3.62 -8.57 -7.75
N ASN A 7 4.69 -9.33 -7.79
CA ASN A 7 4.66 -10.79 -7.88
C ASN A 7 3.86 -11.46 -6.76
N ILE A 8 3.96 -10.97 -5.51
CA ILE A 8 3.21 -11.53 -4.38
C ILE A 8 1.70 -11.31 -4.58
N ALA A 9 1.31 -10.12 -5.06
CA ALA A 9 -0.06 -9.81 -5.41
C ALA A 9 -0.59 -10.68 -6.56
N ILE A 10 0.22 -10.88 -7.61
CA ILE A 10 -0.09 -11.74 -8.74
C ILE A 10 -0.31 -13.18 -8.28
N THR A 11 0.61 -13.72 -7.50
CA THR A 11 0.53 -15.08 -6.94
C THR A 11 -0.72 -15.26 -6.08
N ALA A 12 -1.04 -14.30 -5.20
CA ALA A 12 -2.24 -14.34 -4.37
C ALA A 12 -3.53 -14.39 -5.20
N VAL A 13 -3.58 -13.60 -6.27
CA VAL A 13 -4.74 -13.56 -7.19
C VAL A 13 -4.87 -14.88 -7.96
N ASN A 14 -3.78 -15.39 -8.53
CA ASN A 14 -3.81 -16.67 -9.25
C ASN A 14 -4.25 -17.83 -8.36
N ASN A 15 -3.74 -17.90 -7.13
CA ASN A 15 -4.10 -18.97 -6.19
C ASN A 15 -5.58 -18.95 -5.77
N THR A 16 -6.25 -17.82 -5.88
CA THR A 16 -7.64 -17.66 -5.38
C THR A 16 -8.68 -17.53 -6.49
N LEU A 17 -8.32 -17.02 -7.66
CA LEU A 17 -9.26 -16.69 -8.74
C LEU A 17 -8.99 -17.45 -10.04
N ASP A 18 -7.89 -18.19 -10.11
CA ASP A 18 -7.46 -18.93 -11.33
C ASP A 18 -7.48 -18.06 -12.60
N MET A 19 -6.91 -16.84 -12.47
CA MET A 19 -6.93 -15.87 -13.58
C MET A 19 -5.88 -16.11 -14.64
N GLY A 20 -4.89 -16.96 -14.35
CA GLY A 20 -3.77 -17.24 -15.27
C GLY A 20 -2.90 -16.01 -15.54
N LEU A 21 -2.76 -15.10 -14.56
CA LEU A 21 -1.86 -13.96 -14.69
C LEU A 21 -0.42 -14.44 -14.86
N PRO A 22 0.41 -13.77 -15.69
CA PRO A 22 1.78 -14.19 -15.93
C PRO A 22 2.63 -14.13 -14.66
N ASP A 23 3.60 -15.05 -14.55
CA ASP A 23 4.60 -15.03 -13.49
C ASP A 23 5.71 -14.02 -13.86
N VAL A 24 5.54 -12.80 -13.40
CA VAL A 24 6.43 -11.66 -13.65
C VAL A 24 6.64 -10.87 -12.36
N GLU A 25 7.66 -10.02 -12.31
CA GLU A 25 7.93 -9.18 -11.12
C GLU A 25 6.79 -8.22 -10.81
N ALA A 26 6.13 -7.67 -11.84
CA ALA A 26 5.00 -6.77 -11.66
C ALA A 26 4.09 -6.72 -12.90
N ILE A 27 2.81 -6.44 -12.66
CA ILE A 27 1.82 -6.07 -13.68
C ILE A 27 1.42 -4.63 -13.47
N LEU A 28 1.34 -3.88 -14.59
CA LEU A 28 0.75 -2.54 -14.63
C LEU A 28 -0.60 -2.59 -15.34
N LEU A 29 -1.60 -1.97 -14.74
CA LEU A 29 -2.93 -1.79 -15.35
C LEU A 29 -3.10 -0.32 -15.72
N PHE A 30 -3.33 -0.07 -17.00
CA PHE A 30 -3.59 1.27 -17.52
C PHE A 30 -5.04 1.39 -17.94
N GLU A 31 -5.64 2.55 -17.69
CA GLU A 31 -6.92 2.91 -18.26
C GLU A 31 -6.84 4.36 -18.74
N ALA A 32 -7.15 4.57 -20.00
CA ALA A 32 -7.33 5.88 -20.61
C ALA A 32 -8.81 6.09 -20.96
N ASP A 33 -9.29 7.30 -20.80
CA ASP A 33 -10.62 7.74 -21.18
C ASP A 33 -10.55 9.05 -21.98
N GLY A 34 -11.52 9.31 -22.80
CA GLY A 34 -11.54 10.50 -23.64
C GLY A 34 -12.88 10.70 -24.35
N MET A 35 -13.10 11.90 -24.85
CA MET A 35 -14.35 12.27 -25.53
C MET A 35 -14.52 11.60 -26.90
N VAL A 36 -13.40 11.24 -27.54
CA VAL A 36 -13.38 10.59 -28.86
C VAL A 36 -12.40 9.42 -28.83
N LYS A 37 -12.71 8.37 -29.59
CA LYS A 37 -11.93 7.14 -29.62
C LYS A 37 -10.48 7.38 -30.08
N GLU A 38 -10.30 8.25 -31.06
CA GLU A 38 -8.99 8.57 -31.64
C GLU A 38 -8.02 9.17 -30.61
N ALA A 39 -8.53 9.95 -29.64
CA ALA A 39 -7.69 10.49 -28.55
C ALA A 39 -7.25 9.35 -27.61
N VAL A 40 -8.15 8.44 -27.27
CA VAL A 40 -7.83 7.27 -26.42
C VAL A 40 -6.84 6.36 -27.13
N ASP A 41 -7.06 6.07 -28.44
CA ASP A 41 -6.14 5.27 -29.25
C ASP A 41 -4.73 5.87 -29.26
N PHE A 42 -4.62 7.19 -29.46
CA PHE A 42 -3.33 7.89 -29.46
C PHE A 42 -2.60 7.75 -28.09
N GLU A 43 -3.32 7.91 -26.99
CA GLU A 43 -2.73 7.73 -25.65
C GLU A 43 -2.28 6.29 -25.43
N MET A 44 -3.10 5.31 -25.79
CA MET A 44 -2.77 3.90 -25.64
C MET A 44 -1.56 3.48 -26.48
N GLU A 45 -1.43 3.95 -27.71
CA GLU A 45 -0.25 3.70 -28.53
C GLU A 45 1.03 4.33 -27.92
N ARG A 46 0.92 5.50 -27.30
CA ARG A 46 2.05 6.10 -26.57
C ARG A 46 2.44 5.29 -25.35
N ILE A 47 1.46 4.80 -24.57
CA ILE A 47 1.70 3.93 -23.42
C ILE A 47 2.41 2.66 -23.89
N LYS A 48 1.93 2.03 -24.96
CA LYS A 48 2.54 0.83 -25.56
C LYS A 48 3.98 1.08 -25.99
N ALA A 49 4.24 2.18 -26.68
CA ALA A 49 5.60 2.54 -27.10
C ALA A 49 6.56 2.76 -25.91
N ILE A 50 6.08 3.36 -24.81
CA ILE A 50 6.86 3.51 -23.59
C ILE A 50 7.11 2.15 -22.95
N TRP A 51 6.11 1.28 -22.87
CA TRP A 51 6.21 -0.07 -22.34
C TRP A 51 7.27 -0.89 -23.07
N GLU A 52 7.20 -0.91 -24.40
CA GLU A 52 8.16 -1.60 -25.26
C GLU A 52 9.58 -1.03 -25.14
N LYS A 53 9.73 0.30 -25.08
CA LYS A 53 11.01 0.98 -24.88
C LYS A 53 11.70 0.57 -23.56
N HIS A 54 10.93 0.22 -22.55
CA HIS A 54 11.43 -0.19 -21.24
C HIS A 54 11.43 -1.71 -21.04
N ASN A 55 11.42 -2.48 -22.14
CA ASN A 55 11.44 -3.95 -22.16
C ASN A 55 10.23 -4.58 -21.44
N GLY A 56 9.11 -3.92 -21.44
CA GLY A 56 7.85 -4.48 -20.95
C GLY A 56 7.41 -5.65 -21.82
N VAL A 57 6.94 -6.72 -21.21
CA VAL A 57 6.50 -7.93 -21.90
C VAL A 57 5.00 -8.11 -21.73
N GLY A 58 4.36 -8.64 -22.79
CA GLY A 58 2.93 -8.91 -22.79
C GLY A 58 2.07 -7.64 -22.69
N ILE A 59 1.15 -7.46 -23.60
CA ILE A 59 0.16 -6.39 -23.54
C ILE A 59 -1.20 -7.01 -23.87
N GLU A 60 -2.17 -6.78 -23.00
CA GLU A 60 -3.56 -7.08 -23.26
C GLU A 60 -4.35 -5.78 -23.24
N MET A 61 -5.14 -5.51 -24.24
CA MET A 61 -5.93 -4.28 -24.35
C MET A 61 -7.35 -4.59 -24.79
N SER A 62 -8.34 -3.91 -24.22
CA SER A 62 -9.72 -4.07 -24.62
C SER A 62 -10.53 -2.77 -24.47
N TYR A 63 -11.42 -2.55 -25.44
CA TYR A 63 -12.48 -1.52 -25.39
C TYR A 63 -13.81 -2.08 -24.87
N ASP A 64 -13.95 -3.40 -24.84
CA ASP A 64 -15.16 -4.05 -24.35
C ASP A 64 -15.27 -3.93 -22.83
N ALA A 65 -16.42 -3.50 -22.34
CA ALA A 65 -16.64 -3.26 -20.90
C ALA A 65 -16.53 -4.53 -20.05
N LYS A 66 -16.93 -5.70 -20.60
CA LYS A 66 -16.87 -6.97 -19.89
C LYS A 66 -15.42 -7.45 -19.78
N GLU A 67 -14.66 -7.33 -20.86
CA GLU A 67 -13.22 -7.69 -20.86
C GLU A 67 -12.40 -6.74 -19.98
N ARG A 68 -12.67 -5.44 -19.98
CA ARG A 68 -12.05 -4.50 -19.04
C ARG A 68 -12.34 -4.89 -17.59
N ALA A 69 -13.59 -5.25 -17.28
CA ALA A 69 -13.96 -5.72 -15.95
C ALA A 69 -13.23 -7.01 -15.57
N ARG A 70 -12.99 -7.94 -16.52
CA ARG A 70 -12.20 -9.15 -16.33
C ARG A 70 -10.74 -8.82 -16.01
N ILE A 71 -10.11 -7.98 -16.82
CA ILE A 71 -8.71 -7.53 -16.62
C ILE A 71 -8.55 -6.91 -15.23
N TYR A 72 -9.49 -6.06 -14.81
CA TYR A 72 -9.44 -5.37 -13.53
C TYR A 72 -9.84 -6.23 -12.31
N ALA A 73 -10.46 -7.39 -12.53
CA ALA A 73 -11.02 -8.22 -11.46
C ALA A 73 -9.96 -8.67 -10.44
N GLY A 74 -8.75 -9.01 -10.89
CA GLY A 74 -7.62 -9.38 -10.02
C GLY A 74 -7.26 -8.26 -9.05
N ARG A 75 -7.08 -7.05 -9.58
CA ARG A 75 -6.77 -5.88 -8.75
C ARG A 75 -7.88 -5.57 -7.73
N LYS A 76 -9.13 -5.64 -8.16
CA LYS A 76 -10.30 -5.38 -7.30
C LYS A 76 -10.43 -6.38 -6.16
N LYS A 77 -10.05 -7.64 -6.37
CA LYS A 77 -10.17 -8.70 -5.37
C LYS A 77 -8.86 -8.99 -4.62
N LEU A 78 -7.82 -8.21 -4.88
CA LEU A 78 -6.46 -8.44 -4.36
C LEU A 78 -6.43 -8.59 -2.83
N PHE A 79 -7.07 -7.71 -2.08
CA PHE A 79 -7.07 -7.79 -0.60
C PHE A 79 -7.66 -9.12 -0.09
N ALA A 80 -8.77 -9.58 -0.68
CA ALA A 80 -9.37 -10.86 -0.33
C ALA A 80 -8.47 -12.05 -0.71
N SER A 81 -7.71 -11.92 -1.80
CA SER A 81 -6.74 -12.92 -2.24
C SER A 81 -5.53 -12.99 -1.30
N LEU A 82 -4.98 -11.85 -0.91
CA LEU A 82 -3.88 -11.77 0.06
C LEU A 82 -4.25 -12.38 1.41
N SER A 83 -5.49 -12.24 1.85
CA SER A 83 -5.97 -12.86 3.10
C SER A 83 -5.99 -14.39 3.07
N ARG A 84 -5.80 -14.99 1.89
CA ARG A 84 -5.73 -16.44 1.66
C ARG A 84 -4.39 -16.90 1.12
N TYR A 85 -3.41 -16.02 1.08
CA TYR A 85 -2.10 -16.28 0.47
C TYR A 85 -1.39 -17.49 1.09
N LYS A 86 -1.46 -17.62 2.41
CA LYS A 86 -0.84 -18.71 3.16
C LYS A 86 -1.69 -19.08 4.38
N GLU A 87 -1.93 -20.38 4.58
CA GLU A 87 -2.65 -20.89 5.74
C GLU A 87 -1.96 -20.49 7.06
N GLY A 88 -2.74 -20.05 8.05
CA GLY A 88 -2.25 -19.58 9.34
C GLY A 88 -1.71 -18.15 9.33
N TYR A 89 -1.61 -17.50 8.17
CA TYR A 89 -1.13 -16.12 8.05
C TYR A 89 -2.30 -15.13 8.03
N ALA A 90 -2.10 -14.01 8.69
CA ALA A 90 -2.99 -12.83 8.60
C ALA A 90 -2.43 -11.80 7.63
N CYS A 91 -3.31 -11.20 6.85
CA CYS A 91 -3.00 -10.03 6.02
C CYS A 91 -3.22 -8.77 6.86
N THR A 92 -2.17 -7.99 7.10
CA THR A 92 -2.20 -6.81 7.96
C THR A 92 -1.88 -5.54 7.19
N SER A 93 -2.43 -4.40 7.65
CA SER A 93 -2.22 -3.07 7.05
C SER A 93 -1.28 -2.20 7.90
N LEU A 94 -0.22 -2.77 8.47
CA LEU A 94 0.65 -2.08 9.42
C LEU A 94 1.54 -1.00 8.79
N ALA A 95 2.03 -1.24 7.56
CA ALA A 95 2.83 -0.28 6.78
C ALA A 95 2.10 0.19 5.51
N ASP A 96 0.78 0.22 5.55
CA ASP A 96 -0.06 0.48 4.38
C ASP A 96 -0.22 1.98 4.08
N ASP A 97 -0.56 2.30 2.83
CA ASP A 97 -1.11 3.58 2.41
C ASP A 97 -0.14 4.75 2.58
N MET A 98 1.00 4.67 1.95
CA MET A 98 1.95 5.77 1.87
C MET A 98 1.81 6.53 0.53
N ALA A 99 2.09 7.83 0.53
CA ALA A 99 2.25 8.58 -0.70
C ALA A 99 3.73 8.89 -0.91
N VAL A 100 4.20 8.69 -2.15
CA VAL A 100 5.57 8.94 -2.55
C VAL A 100 5.63 9.74 -3.86
N PRO A 101 6.71 10.48 -4.13
CA PRO A 101 6.88 11.13 -5.42
C PRO A 101 6.79 10.11 -6.57
N TYR A 102 6.13 10.47 -7.67
CA TYR A 102 5.95 9.57 -8.84
C TYR A 102 7.26 8.96 -9.33
N SER A 103 8.33 9.74 -9.36
CA SER A 103 9.67 9.28 -9.77
C SER A 103 10.27 8.23 -8.83
N LYS A 104 9.70 8.06 -7.63
CA LYS A 104 10.16 7.13 -6.60
C LYS A 104 9.31 5.85 -6.47
N MET A 105 8.22 5.74 -7.25
CA MET A 105 7.32 4.58 -7.17
C MET A 105 8.04 3.24 -7.34
N ALA A 106 8.81 3.07 -8.41
CA ALA A 106 9.53 1.82 -8.66
C ALA A 106 10.64 1.55 -7.63
N GLU A 107 11.33 2.60 -7.16
CA GLU A 107 12.32 2.48 -6.09
C GLU A 107 11.67 2.07 -4.78
N THR A 108 10.50 2.65 -4.47
CA THR A 108 9.73 2.32 -3.26
C THR A 108 9.24 0.87 -3.29
N ALA A 109 8.73 0.38 -4.42
CA ALA A 109 8.34 -1.02 -4.56
C ALA A 109 9.50 -1.98 -4.28
N ARG A 110 10.68 -1.73 -4.85
CA ARG A 110 11.90 -2.52 -4.56
C ARG A 110 12.31 -2.42 -3.09
N LYS A 111 12.28 -1.21 -2.51
CA LYS A 111 12.62 -1.01 -1.10
C LYS A 111 11.70 -1.78 -0.15
N ILE A 112 10.42 -1.93 -0.49
CA ILE A 112 9.47 -2.75 0.28
C ILE A 112 9.93 -4.21 0.30
N HIS A 113 10.35 -4.78 -0.83
CA HIS A 113 10.86 -6.14 -0.90
C HIS A 113 12.20 -6.30 -0.16
N ASP A 114 13.15 -5.36 -0.33
CA ASP A 114 14.42 -5.38 0.40
C ASP A 114 14.21 -5.37 1.92
N VAL A 115 13.27 -4.56 2.40
CA VAL A 115 12.92 -4.49 3.83
C VAL A 115 12.24 -5.77 4.30
N ALA A 116 11.36 -6.35 3.47
CA ALA A 116 10.71 -7.61 3.77
C ALA A 116 11.74 -8.75 3.95
N ASP A 117 12.65 -8.88 3.01
CA ASP A 117 13.71 -9.89 3.04
C ASP A 117 14.63 -9.71 4.26
N LYS A 118 15.09 -8.48 4.51
CA LYS A 118 15.92 -8.13 5.66
C LYS A 118 15.28 -8.48 7.00
N ASN A 119 13.96 -8.31 7.11
CA ASN A 119 13.21 -8.55 8.35
C ASN A 119 12.52 -9.92 8.39
N ASN A 120 12.78 -10.80 7.42
CA ASN A 120 12.22 -12.14 7.35
C ASN A 120 10.68 -12.19 7.42
N ILE A 121 10.03 -11.26 6.72
CA ILE A 121 8.57 -11.18 6.60
C ILE A 121 8.14 -11.15 5.14
N ILE A 122 6.87 -11.39 4.87
CA ILE A 122 6.30 -11.27 3.52
C ILE A 122 5.59 -9.92 3.43
N MET A 123 5.99 -9.09 2.47
CA MET A 123 5.33 -7.82 2.17
C MET A 123 5.03 -7.73 0.67
N THR A 124 3.83 -7.29 0.32
CA THR A 124 3.45 -6.99 -1.06
C THR A 124 3.43 -5.49 -1.31
N ALA A 125 3.78 -5.09 -2.53
CA ALA A 125 3.70 -3.71 -3.01
C ALA A 125 2.69 -3.62 -4.16
N TYR A 126 1.65 -2.82 -3.97
CA TYR A 126 0.66 -2.53 -5.00
C TYR A 126 0.11 -1.12 -4.80
N GLY A 127 -0.58 -0.56 -5.76
CA GLY A 127 -1.15 0.76 -5.53
C GLY A 127 -1.47 1.56 -6.76
N HIS A 128 -1.88 2.79 -6.50
CA HIS A 128 -2.34 3.78 -7.46
C HIS A 128 -1.15 4.61 -7.95
N CYS A 129 -0.36 4.06 -8.87
CA CYS A 129 0.85 4.74 -9.38
C CYS A 129 0.53 6.09 -10.02
N GLY A 130 -0.68 6.24 -10.59
CA GLY A 130 -1.14 7.50 -11.18
C GLY A 130 -1.35 8.63 -10.19
N SER A 131 -1.41 8.35 -8.88
CA SER A 131 -1.52 9.36 -7.80
C SER A 131 -0.37 9.32 -6.79
N GLY A 132 0.63 8.46 -7.00
CA GLY A 132 1.77 8.34 -6.09
C GLY A 132 1.43 7.54 -4.81
N VAL A 133 0.31 6.81 -4.79
CA VAL A 133 -0.11 6.02 -3.62
C VAL A 133 0.45 4.61 -3.73
N MET A 134 1.16 4.19 -2.69
CA MET A 134 1.70 2.84 -2.54
C MET A 134 1.05 2.16 -1.34
N HIS A 135 0.44 1.02 -1.60
CA HIS A 135 -0.08 0.13 -0.56
C HIS A 135 0.89 -1.02 -0.29
N THR A 136 0.99 -1.40 0.96
CA THR A 136 1.68 -2.62 1.37
C THR A 136 0.80 -3.44 2.29
N LYS A 137 0.94 -4.75 2.21
CA LYS A 137 0.37 -5.64 3.22
C LYS A 137 1.48 -6.52 3.77
N ILE A 138 1.49 -6.69 5.06
CA ILE A 138 2.35 -7.63 5.74
C ILE A 138 1.55 -8.91 5.98
N LEU A 139 2.09 -10.02 5.50
CA LEU A 139 1.54 -11.35 5.67
C LEU A 139 2.36 -12.07 6.72
N MET A 140 1.75 -12.38 7.86
CA MET A 140 2.47 -12.98 9.00
C MET A 140 1.58 -13.91 9.82
N ASP A 141 2.20 -14.82 10.56
CA ASP A 141 1.53 -15.61 11.59
C ASP A 141 1.30 -14.74 12.84
N PRO A 142 0.07 -14.33 13.15
CA PRO A 142 -0.23 -13.41 14.24
C PRO A 142 -0.06 -14.05 15.63
N THR A 143 0.18 -15.35 15.71
CA THR A 143 0.42 -16.07 16.97
C THR A 143 1.86 -16.01 17.41
N LYS A 144 2.79 -15.60 16.53
CA LYS A 144 4.23 -15.55 16.78
C LYS A 144 4.69 -14.15 17.13
N LYS A 145 5.16 -13.96 18.35
CA LYS A 145 5.65 -12.67 18.84
C LYS A 145 6.82 -12.14 18.01
N GLU A 146 7.71 -13.03 17.56
CA GLU A 146 8.87 -12.67 16.74
C GLU A 146 8.43 -12.00 15.43
N GLN A 147 7.38 -12.49 14.79
CA GLN A 147 6.89 -11.90 13.54
C GLN A 147 6.25 -10.52 13.75
N TRP A 148 5.69 -10.24 14.92
CA TRP A 148 5.25 -8.89 15.26
C TRP A 148 6.43 -7.92 15.43
N GLU A 149 7.52 -8.37 16.04
CA GLU A 149 8.74 -7.57 16.18
C GLU A 149 9.43 -7.35 14.83
N ASP A 150 9.46 -8.36 13.97
CA ASP A 150 9.94 -8.26 12.59
C ASP A 150 9.10 -7.25 11.79
N ALA A 151 7.78 -7.36 11.87
CA ALA A 151 6.85 -6.42 11.25
C ALA A 151 7.04 -5.00 11.77
N ARG A 152 7.23 -4.80 13.08
CA ARG A 152 7.49 -3.48 13.67
C ARG A 152 8.73 -2.84 13.09
N ARG A 153 9.85 -3.59 13.02
CA ARG A 153 11.10 -3.08 12.43
C ARG A 153 10.91 -2.71 10.96
N ALA A 154 10.23 -3.55 10.19
CA ALA A 154 9.95 -3.29 8.79
C ALA A 154 9.08 -2.03 8.59
N VAL A 155 8.04 -1.85 9.40
CA VAL A 155 7.18 -0.66 9.36
C VAL A 155 7.97 0.61 9.64
N GLU A 156 8.81 0.60 10.68
CA GLU A 156 9.66 1.76 11.02
C GLU A 156 10.62 2.09 9.87
N GLU A 157 11.30 1.08 9.32
CA GLU A 157 12.26 1.26 8.22
C GLU A 157 11.58 1.79 6.94
N ILE A 158 10.41 1.27 6.59
CA ILE A 158 9.65 1.74 5.40
C ILE A 158 9.20 3.19 5.59
N TYR A 159 8.66 3.56 6.73
CA TYR A 159 8.22 4.94 6.96
C TYR A 159 9.39 5.91 7.09
N ASP A 160 10.54 5.49 7.65
CA ASP A 160 11.77 6.29 7.65
C ASP A 160 12.26 6.55 6.21
N TYR A 161 12.26 5.52 5.37
CA TYR A 161 12.58 5.66 3.96
C TYR A 161 11.58 6.61 3.25
N VAL A 162 10.28 6.41 3.43
CA VAL A 162 9.25 7.25 2.79
C VAL A 162 9.46 8.74 3.15
N ARG A 163 9.72 9.06 4.42
CA ARG A 163 10.03 10.43 4.84
C ARG A 163 11.31 10.95 4.20
N SER A 164 12.35 10.12 4.09
CA SER A 164 13.64 10.53 3.52
C SER A 164 13.56 10.94 2.05
N ILE A 165 12.57 10.42 1.31
CA ILE A 165 12.35 10.74 -0.11
C ILE A 165 11.28 11.82 -0.33
N GLY A 166 10.83 12.48 0.73
CA GLY A 166 9.78 13.51 0.66
C GLY A 166 8.36 12.98 0.52
N GLY A 167 8.13 11.72 0.88
CA GLY A 167 6.80 11.10 0.94
C GLY A 167 6.10 11.34 2.28
N THR A 168 4.92 10.75 2.44
CA THR A 168 4.12 10.81 3.67
C THR A 168 3.60 9.42 4.06
N THR A 169 3.46 9.19 5.36
CA THR A 169 3.04 7.92 5.95
C THR A 169 1.55 7.60 5.75
N SER A 170 0.77 8.53 5.22
CA SER A 170 -0.63 8.27 4.86
C SER A 170 -1.03 9.06 3.62
N ALA A 171 -1.65 8.36 2.68
CA ALA A 171 -2.19 8.94 1.46
C ALA A 171 -3.71 9.16 1.55
N GLU A 172 -4.49 8.10 1.70
CA GLU A 172 -5.96 8.12 1.60
C GLU A 172 -6.71 7.45 2.76
N HIS A 173 -6.07 6.52 3.52
CA HIS A 173 -6.75 5.75 4.56
C HIS A 173 -6.75 6.42 5.95
N GLY A 174 -5.98 7.50 6.11
CA GLY A 174 -5.85 8.22 7.37
C GLY A 174 -4.87 7.57 8.36
N ILE A 175 -4.69 8.21 9.49
CA ILE A 175 -3.65 7.91 10.50
C ILE A 175 -4.18 7.01 11.60
N ALA A 176 -5.32 7.39 12.19
CA ALA A 176 -5.95 6.74 13.34
C ALA A 176 -4.96 6.44 14.49
N LEU A 177 -4.80 5.17 14.87
CA LEU A 177 -3.88 4.70 15.92
C LEU A 177 -2.62 4.05 15.34
N SER A 178 -2.78 3.19 14.34
CA SER A 178 -1.69 2.35 13.83
C SER A 178 -0.51 3.11 13.22
N LYS A 179 -0.79 4.24 12.58
CA LYS A 179 0.22 5.10 11.96
C LYS A 179 0.67 6.24 12.86
N ALA A 180 -0.03 6.51 13.96
CA ALA A 180 0.21 7.68 14.81
C ALA A 180 1.66 7.82 15.27
N PRO A 181 2.37 6.76 15.70
CA PRO A 181 3.77 6.89 16.12
C PRO A 181 4.69 7.42 15.00
N SER A 182 4.56 6.89 13.78
CA SER A 182 5.35 7.32 12.61
C SER A 182 4.91 8.71 12.10
N TRP A 183 3.61 8.96 12.07
CA TRP A 183 3.06 10.24 11.65
C TRP A 183 3.44 11.38 12.62
N LYS A 184 3.49 11.14 13.92
CA LYS A 184 3.97 12.15 14.89
C LYS A 184 5.43 12.51 14.68
N LYS A 185 6.28 11.56 14.25
CA LYS A 185 7.66 11.85 13.83
C LYS A 185 7.70 12.73 12.57
N GLU A 186 6.82 12.45 11.60
CA GLU A 186 6.71 13.21 10.35
C GLU A 186 6.24 14.65 10.57
N LYS A 187 5.33 14.88 11.50
CA LYS A 187 4.68 16.17 11.75
C LYS A 187 5.15 16.86 13.04
N ALA A 188 6.30 16.48 13.57
CA ALA A 188 6.77 16.92 14.89
C ALA A 188 6.73 18.45 15.08
N ASP A 189 7.09 19.21 14.07
CA ASP A 189 7.08 20.67 14.04
C ASP A 189 5.68 21.32 13.89
N GLN A 190 4.66 20.52 13.55
CA GLN A 190 3.29 20.98 13.28
C GLN A 190 2.31 20.54 14.37
N LEU A 191 2.69 19.64 15.26
CA LEU A 191 1.77 19.02 16.23
C LEU A 191 1.12 20.05 17.16
N ASP A 192 1.86 21.07 17.60
CA ASP A 192 1.32 22.07 18.52
C ASP A 192 0.26 22.95 17.83
N LEU A 193 0.47 23.32 16.57
CA LEU A 193 -0.55 24.02 15.78
C LEU A 193 -1.78 23.14 15.58
N MET A 194 -1.61 21.86 15.26
CA MET A 194 -2.72 20.91 15.10
C MET A 194 -3.50 20.73 16.40
N ARG A 195 -2.83 20.65 17.55
CA ARG A 195 -3.48 20.63 18.89
C ARG A 195 -4.26 21.90 19.18
N ALA A 196 -3.71 23.06 18.82
CA ALA A 196 -4.40 24.33 18.99
C ALA A 196 -5.70 24.40 18.18
N VAL A 197 -5.66 23.94 16.92
CA VAL A 197 -6.87 23.82 16.06
C VAL A 197 -7.87 22.84 16.69
N LYS A 198 -7.44 21.65 17.09
CA LYS A 198 -8.30 20.67 17.78
C LYS A 198 -8.95 21.26 19.03
N LYS A 199 -8.19 21.97 19.85
CA LYS A 199 -8.66 22.60 21.09
C LYS A 199 -9.70 23.69 20.83
N ALA A 200 -9.55 24.44 19.74
CA ALA A 200 -10.50 25.49 19.36
C ALA A 200 -11.89 24.92 19.01
N PHE A 201 -11.93 23.76 18.31
CA PHE A 201 -13.19 23.12 17.89
C PHE A 201 -13.75 22.14 18.93
N ASP A 202 -12.90 21.55 19.74
CA ASP A 202 -13.27 20.53 20.73
C ASP A 202 -12.57 20.80 22.08
N PRO A 203 -12.98 21.87 22.78
CA PRO A 203 -12.33 22.29 24.02
C PRO A 203 -12.42 21.24 25.15
N ASN A 204 -13.41 20.36 25.10
CA ASN A 204 -13.63 19.30 26.08
C ASN A 204 -13.06 17.93 25.66
N ASN A 205 -12.43 17.85 24.48
CA ASN A 205 -11.85 16.62 23.91
C ASN A 205 -12.80 15.42 23.89
N ILE A 206 -14.05 15.65 23.47
CA ILE A 206 -15.08 14.61 23.37
C ILE A 206 -15.12 13.94 21.98
N LEU A 207 -14.56 14.59 20.97
CA LEU A 207 -14.52 14.08 19.59
C LEU A 207 -13.27 13.22 19.37
N ASN A 208 -13.45 11.92 19.25
CA ASN A 208 -12.36 10.96 19.02
C ASN A 208 -11.15 11.16 19.97
N PRO A 209 -11.33 11.10 21.28
CA PRO A 209 -10.24 11.25 22.24
C PRO A 209 -9.18 10.15 22.03
N HIS A 210 -7.92 10.43 22.36
CA HIS A 210 -6.81 9.49 22.25
C HIS A 210 -6.54 9.00 20.82
N LYS A 211 -6.78 9.85 19.80
CA LYS A 211 -6.45 9.61 18.40
C LYS A 211 -5.46 10.66 17.88
N LEU A 212 -4.81 10.35 16.75
CA LEU A 212 -3.86 11.25 16.08
C LEU A 212 -2.76 11.75 17.04
N MET A 213 -2.76 13.06 17.32
CA MET A 213 -1.76 13.72 18.19
C MET A 213 -1.71 13.14 19.61
N ASP A 214 -2.86 12.68 20.11
CA ASP A 214 -3.03 12.15 21.47
C ASP A 214 -3.01 10.61 21.51
N ALA A 215 -2.75 9.95 20.37
CA ALA A 215 -2.62 8.50 20.33
C ALA A 215 -1.37 8.04 21.10
N PRO A 216 -1.42 6.85 21.75
CA PRO A 216 -0.24 6.26 22.38
C PRO A 216 0.91 6.08 21.38
N ASP A 217 2.14 6.15 21.89
CA ASP A 217 3.36 5.92 21.07
C ASP A 217 3.80 4.45 21.09
N ASP A 218 3.23 3.65 21.97
CA ASP A 218 3.58 2.24 22.02
C ASP A 218 2.97 1.44 20.86
N TRP A 219 3.78 0.55 20.31
CA TRP A 219 3.42 -0.26 19.15
C TRP A 219 2.20 -1.18 19.39
N VAL A 220 2.11 -1.79 20.54
CA VAL A 220 1.04 -2.75 20.88
C VAL A 220 -0.31 -2.04 20.93
N THR A 221 -0.39 -0.91 21.63
CA THR A 221 -1.61 -0.11 21.71
C THR A 221 -1.96 0.52 20.37
N ALA A 222 -0.95 1.00 19.63
CA ALA A 222 -1.15 1.61 18.32
C ALA A 222 -1.75 0.63 17.31
N THR A 223 -1.33 -0.62 17.31
CA THR A 223 -1.86 -1.63 16.38
C THR A 223 -3.20 -2.20 16.81
N LYS A 224 -3.49 -2.30 18.09
CA LYS A 224 -4.66 -3.00 18.67
C LYS A 224 -4.98 -4.35 18.05
N LEU A 225 -4.06 -4.89 17.30
CA LEU A 225 -4.19 -6.18 16.65
C LEU A 225 -3.58 -7.21 17.59
N ARG A 226 -4.30 -8.19 17.93
CA ARG A 226 -4.01 -9.54 18.40
C ARG A 226 -2.54 -9.86 18.72
N TYR A 227 -1.78 -8.84 19.15
CA TYR A 227 -0.41 -9.02 19.62
C TYR A 227 -0.43 -10.09 20.71
N PRO A 228 0.40 -11.12 20.63
CA PRO A 228 0.46 -12.17 21.64
C PRO A 228 0.94 -11.57 22.97
N VAL A 229 0.02 -11.29 23.87
CA VAL A 229 0.35 -10.96 25.26
C VAL A 229 0.52 -12.26 26.03
N GLU A 230 1.60 -12.37 26.76
CA GLU A 230 1.78 -13.44 27.74
C GLU A 230 0.59 -13.38 28.72
N LYS A 231 -0.10 -14.52 28.88
CA LYS A 231 -1.19 -14.67 29.82
C LYS A 231 -0.67 -14.80 31.24
#